data_00a89c2f444a26afda1579237e2b9bfc
#
_entry.id   00a89c2f444a26afda1579237e2b9bfc
#
_cell.length_a   1.000
_cell.length_b   1.000
_cell.length_c   1.000
_cell.angle_alpha   90.00
_cell.angle_beta   90.00
_cell.angle_gamma   90.00
#
_symmetry.space_group_name_H-M   'P 1'
#
loop_
_entity.id
_entity.type
_entity.pdbx_description
1 polymer ?
#
loop_
_entity_poly.entity_id
_entity_poly.type
_entity_poly.pdbx_seq_one_letter_code
_entity_poly.pdbx_strand_id
1 'polypeptide(L)'
;MSAALPGDYGTQEICNVANKGWSILFGVTMIACGVGFAISPFMGWWMPEGVSAHAWDVDFLFYVILYITAFFFFLTEGILVVFMWVFCSASNGKHPVSHSAEYPVFLTPHRVELAWTFVPAVILLYIAFAQVNTWANIKYESRNHGKKGDNATQQLAVSARQFEWRMRYPNVKRFEKWLATKDPSDPDFASFGKVPQADDVYVVNEMHVWKEQNVVVHLSTRDVIHSLNLPNFRVKQDALPGKLIPVFFTPTKANCKWIEEKKRWMDGVDPKTGKEHHDLIYDIPCAELCGWGHYRMIGRVYVHKDQKDFTDWLGFAEKYTRQRTGDR
;
A
#
# COMPACT_ATOMS: atom_id res chain seq x y z
N MET A 1 44.85 59.16 -2.17
CA MET A 1 45.41 58.07 -1.34
C MET A 1 44.42 57.80 -0.21
N SER A 2 43.51 56.88 -0.39
CA SER A 2 42.58 56.45 0.67
C SER A 2 43.10 55.12 1.19
N ALA A 3 43.58 55.15 2.39
CA ALA A 3 44.12 53.95 3.08
C ALA A 3 42.90 53.04 3.44
N ALA A 4 42.85 51.84 2.90
CA ALA A 4 41.93 50.81 3.31
C ALA A 4 42.23 50.40 4.76
N LEU A 5 41.19 50.41 5.59
CA LEU A 5 41.26 50.00 6.98
C LEU A 5 41.54 48.48 7.09
N PRO A 6 42.43 48.02 8.01
CA PRO A 6 42.84 46.63 8.10
C PRO A 6 41.83 45.71 8.85
N GLY A 7 40.51 46.00 8.72
CA GLY A 7 39.48 45.29 9.46
C GLY A 7 38.68 44.23 8.66
N ASP A 8 38.91 44.10 7.35
CA ASP A 8 37.97 43.42 6.46
C ASP A 8 38.34 41.95 6.15
N TYR A 9 39.56 41.52 6.43
CA TYR A 9 40.04 40.18 6.09
C TYR A 9 39.51 39.07 7.07
N GLY A 10 39.36 39.40 8.33
CA GLY A 10 38.93 38.42 9.35
C GLY A 10 37.47 38.09 9.27
N THR A 11 36.62 39.07 8.92
CA THR A 11 35.18 38.85 8.76
C THR A 11 34.85 38.09 7.50
N GLN A 12 35.65 38.23 6.43
CA GLN A 12 35.46 37.48 5.17
C GLN A 12 35.88 36.01 5.28
N GLU A 13 36.96 35.69 6.01
CA GLU A 13 37.33 34.27 6.28
C GLU A 13 36.31 33.56 7.14
N ILE A 14 35.78 34.20 8.18
CA ILE A 14 34.75 33.63 9.04
C ILE A 14 33.45 33.38 8.26
N CYS A 15 33.04 34.29 7.39
CA CYS A 15 31.85 34.12 6.58
C CYS A 15 32.01 32.97 5.56
N ASN A 16 33.19 32.81 4.96
CA ASN A 16 33.50 31.71 4.05
C ASN A 16 33.50 30.35 4.74
N VAL A 17 34.09 30.27 5.95
CA VAL A 17 34.12 29.02 6.73
C VAL A 17 32.72 28.63 7.19
N ALA A 18 31.94 29.58 7.70
CA ALA A 18 30.57 29.32 8.14
C ALA A 18 29.67 28.81 6.98
N ASN A 19 29.75 29.42 5.81
CA ASN A 19 28.96 29.03 4.67
C ASN A 19 29.36 27.64 4.10
N LYS A 20 30.66 27.33 4.02
CA LYS A 20 31.16 26.00 3.65
C LYS A 20 30.75 24.96 4.70
N GLY A 21 30.70 25.34 5.97
CA GLY A 21 30.21 24.51 7.05
C GLY A 21 28.77 24.05 6.82
N TRP A 22 27.90 24.92 6.35
CA TRP A 22 26.51 24.55 6.00
C TRP A 22 26.43 23.57 4.82
N SER A 23 27.24 23.75 3.78
CA SER A 23 27.31 22.79 2.67
C SER A 23 27.78 21.40 3.13
N ILE A 24 28.81 21.36 3.99
CA ILE A 24 29.30 20.10 4.58
C ILE A 24 28.21 19.45 5.44
N LEU A 25 27.58 20.21 6.34
CA LEU A 25 26.54 19.72 7.23
C LEU A 25 25.39 19.12 6.43
N PHE A 26 24.92 19.85 5.40
CA PHE A 26 23.84 19.39 4.53
C PHE A 26 24.25 18.12 3.76
N GLY A 27 25.44 18.09 3.15
CA GLY A 27 25.94 16.92 2.42
C GLY A 27 26.10 15.68 3.32
N VAL A 28 26.63 15.85 4.54
CA VAL A 28 26.78 14.75 5.51
C VAL A 28 25.40 14.24 5.94
N THR A 29 24.45 15.14 6.22
CA THR A 29 23.08 14.75 6.58
C THR A 29 22.40 13.97 5.45
N MET A 30 22.55 14.44 4.21
CA MET A 30 21.99 13.75 3.04
C MET A 30 22.59 12.35 2.86
N ILE A 31 23.92 12.21 3.01
CA ILE A 31 24.59 10.90 2.94
C ILE A 31 24.10 9.99 4.08
N ALA A 32 24.00 10.50 5.31
CA ALA A 32 23.52 9.72 6.44
C ALA A 32 22.07 9.24 6.24
N CYS A 33 21.19 10.10 5.74
CA CYS A 33 19.81 9.73 5.38
C CYS A 33 19.80 8.69 4.25
N GLY A 34 20.63 8.85 3.22
CA GLY A 34 20.73 7.89 2.11
C GLY A 34 21.23 6.52 2.56
N VAL A 35 22.23 6.48 3.44
CA VAL A 35 22.71 5.23 4.05
C VAL A 35 21.63 4.59 4.92
N GLY A 36 20.96 5.36 5.77
CA GLY A 36 19.85 4.88 6.59
C GLY A 36 18.71 4.29 5.74
N PHE A 37 18.35 4.98 4.66
CA PHE A 37 17.37 4.48 3.69
C PHE A 37 17.81 3.17 3.01
N ALA A 38 19.06 3.08 2.56
CA ALA A 38 19.60 1.88 1.94
C ALA A 38 19.70 0.67 2.88
N ILE A 39 19.89 0.91 4.20
CA ILE A 39 19.97 -0.14 5.22
C ILE A 39 18.57 -0.59 5.68
N SER A 40 17.56 0.28 5.62
CA SER A 40 16.22 0.05 6.19
C SER A 40 15.53 -1.27 5.72
N PRO A 41 15.66 -1.74 4.46
CA PRO A 41 15.10 -3.03 4.05
C PRO A 41 15.72 -4.22 4.78
N PHE A 42 17.03 -4.16 5.04
CA PHE A 42 17.76 -5.23 5.73
C PHE A 42 17.45 -5.30 7.23
N MET A 43 16.93 -4.22 7.79
CA MET A 43 16.49 -4.16 9.20
C MET A 43 15.02 -4.60 9.37
N GLY A 44 14.34 -5.00 8.30
CA GLY A 44 12.93 -5.37 8.34
C GLY A 44 11.97 -4.18 8.56
N TRP A 45 12.44 -2.95 8.36
CA TRP A 45 11.62 -1.72 8.51
C TRP A 45 10.85 -1.34 7.24
N TRP A 46 10.89 -2.21 6.26
CA TRP A 46 10.28 -1.99 4.96
C TRP A 46 8.84 -2.51 4.90
N MET A 47 8.33 -2.75 3.70
CA MET A 47 6.98 -3.26 3.51
C MET A 47 6.83 -4.69 4.05
N PRO A 48 5.67 -5.05 4.63
CA PRO A 48 5.39 -6.43 5.05
C PRO A 48 5.40 -7.38 3.83
N GLU A 49 5.53 -8.67 4.08
CA GLU A 49 5.50 -9.69 3.03
C GLU A 49 4.23 -9.59 2.19
N GLY A 50 4.38 -9.61 0.86
CA GLY A 50 3.27 -9.65 -0.09
C GLY A 50 2.69 -11.06 -0.18
N VAL A 51 1.41 -11.24 0.18
CA VAL A 51 0.75 -12.55 0.25
C VAL A 51 -0.49 -12.65 -0.67
N SER A 52 -0.50 -11.88 -1.75
CA SER A 52 -1.50 -11.99 -2.82
C SER A 52 -0.86 -12.28 -4.16
N ALA A 53 -1.63 -12.84 -5.10
CA ALA A 53 -1.15 -13.19 -6.44
C ALA A 53 -0.60 -11.98 -7.21
N HIS A 54 -1.16 -10.78 -6.98
CA HIS A 54 -0.75 -9.55 -7.64
C HIS A 54 0.25 -8.70 -6.82
N ALA A 55 0.67 -9.17 -5.65
CA ALA A 55 1.56 -8.40 -4.78
C ALA A 55 2.88 -8.05 -5.47
N TRP A 56 3.46 -9.01 -6.21
CA TRP A 56 4.71 -8.79 -6.95
C TRP A 56 4.59 -7.67 -8.00
N ASP A 57 3.51 -7.65 -8.77
CA ASP A 57 3.31 -6.66 -9.84
C ASP A 57 3.20 -5.24 -9.25
N VAL A 58 2.49 -5.11 -8.12
CA VAL A 58 2.35 -3.84 -7.39
C VAL A 58 3.69 -3.41 -6.80
N ASP A 59 4.42 -4.33 -6.14
CA ASP A 59 5.71 -4.06 -5.53
C ASP A 59 6.76 -3.69 -6.58
N PHE A 60 6.77 -4.36 -7.73
CA PHE A 60 7.66 -4.02 -8.84
C PHE A 60 7.47 -2.57 -9.30
N LEU A 61 6.23 -2.16 -9.56
CA LEU A 61 5.93 -0.77 -9.96
C LEU A 61 6.32 0.23 -8.87
N PHE A 62 6.06 -0.10 -7.61
CA PHE A 62 6.47 0.73 -6.49
C PHE A 62 8.00 0.92 -6.47
N TYR A 63 8.79 -0.15 -6.61
CA TYR A 63 10.24 -0.06 -6.61
C TYR A 63 10.78 0.70 -7.82
N VAL A 64 10.20 0.53 -9.00
CA VAL A 64 10.57 1.31 -10.19
C VAL A 64 10.40 2.80 -9.93
N ILE A 65 9.24 3.21 -9.43
CA ILE A 65 8.95 4.62 -9.10
C ILE A 65 9.90 5.11 -8.01
N LEU A 66 10.11 4.31 -6.96
CA LEU A 66 10.97 4.65 -5.85
C LEU A 66 12.42 4.90 -6.29
N TYR A 67 13.00 4.00 -7.09
CA TYR A 67 14.39 4.17 -7.54
C TYR A 67 14.55 5.36 -8.49
N ILE A 68 13.61 5.60 -9.39
CA ILE A 68 13.61 6.79 -10.24
C ILE A 68 13.54 8.06 -9.39
N THR A 69 12.61 8.10 -8.43
CA THR A 69 12.43 9.26 -7.54
C THR A 69 13.66 9.49 -6.67
N ALA A 70 14.21 8.42 -6.08
CA ALA A 70 15.42 8.50 -5.27
C ALA A 70 16.62 8.99 -6.10
N PHE A 71 16.78 8.51 -7.33
CA PHE A 71 17.84 8.99 -8.23
C PHE A 71 17.75 10.50 -8.45
N PHE A 72 16.58 11.02 -8.85
CA PHE A 72 16.42 12.45 -9.07
C PHE A 72 16.53 13.27 -7.80
N PHE A 73 16.06 12.75 -6.67
CA PHE A 73 16.22 13.38 -5.37
C PHE A 73 17.71 13.57 -5.04
N PHE A 74 18.50 12.48 -5.04
CA PHE A 74 19.92 12.57 -4.72
C PHE A 74 20.71 13.38 -5.75
N LEU A 75 20.31 13.35 -7.02
CA LEU A 75 20.91 14.19 -8.06
C LEU A 75 20.68 15.68 -7.79
N THR A 76 19.44 16.08 -7.50
CA THR A 76 19.11 17.49 -7.26
C THR A 76 19.74 18.02 -5.97
N GLU A 77 19.69 17.22 -4.89
CA GLU A 77 20.31 17.58 -3.62
C GLU A 77 21.84 17.63 -3.72
N GLY A 78 22.44 16.71 -4.48
CA GLY A 78 23.88 16.71 -4.75
C GLY A 78 24.31 17.96 -5.53
N ILE A 79 23.57 18.35 -6.55
CA ILE A 79 23.80 19.60 -7.28
C ILE A 79 23.68 20.81 -6.34
N LEU A 80 22.69 20.83 -5.45
CA LEU A 80 22.51 21.88 -4.46
C LEU A 80 23.72 21.98 -3.52
N VAL A 81 24.24 20.85 -3.01
CA VAL A 81 25.46 20.81 -2.18
C VAL A 81 26.65 21.40 -2.93
N VAL A 82 26.83 21.01 -4.22
CA VAL A 82 27.90 21.54 -5.05
C VAL A 82 27.75 23.06 -5.24
N PHE A 83 26.56 23.54 -5.52
CA PHE A 83 26.31 24.98 -5.68
C PHE A 83 26.55 25.75 -4.38
N MET A 84 26.10 25.23 -3.25
CA MET A 84 26.39 25.81 -1.93
C MET A 84 27.90 25.89 -1.66
N TRP A 85 28.66 24.89 -2.09
CA TRP A 85 30.10 24.86 -1.94
C TRP A 85 30.83 25.85 -2.87
N VAL A 86 30.48 25.82 -4.17
CA VAL A 86 31.17 26.61 -5.21
C VAL A 86 30.84 28.10 -5.12
N PHE A 87 29.59 28.46 -4.88
CA PHE A 87 29.12 29.85 -4.91
C PHE A 87 29.15 30.54 -3.54
N CYS A 88 29.46 29.81 -2.48
CA CYS A 88 29.60 30.36 -1.15
C CYS A 88 30.72 31.42 -1.01
N SER A 89 31.72 31.40 -1.88
CA SER A 89 32.90 32.31 -1.84
C SER A 89 32.65 33.67 -2.52
N ALA A 90 31.47 33.92 -3.08
CA ALA A 90 31.20 35.14 -3.89
C ALA A 90 30.83 36.38 -3.06
N SER A 91 31.26 36.44 -1.79
CA SER A 91 30.98 37.59 -0.90
C SER A 91 31.60 38.94 -1.36
N ASN A 92 32.47 38.95 -2.36
CA ASN A 92 33.15 40.16 -2.81
C ASN A 92 32.55 40.84 -4.03
N GLY A 93 31.28 40.56 -4.36
CA GLY A 93 30.61 41.21 -5.52
C GLY A 93 31.17 40.81 -6.90
N LYS A 94 32.19 39.97 -6.95
CA LYS A 94 32.66 39.34 -8.17
C LYS A 94 32.03 37.97 -8.31
N HIS A 95 30.89 37.98 -9.01
CA HIS A 95 30.30 36.70 -9.40
C HIS A 95 31.33 35.92 -10.26
N PRO A 96 31.65 34.67 -9.95
CA PRO A 96 32.60 33.88 -10.74
C PRO A 96 32.04 33.57 -12.14
N VAL A 97 30.79 33.84 -12.39
CA VAL A 97 30.16 33.62 -13.69
C VAL A 97 30.15 34.95 -14.47
N SER A 98 31.15 35.13 -15.32
CA SER A 98 31.07 36.15 -16.36
C SER A 98 29.95 35.76 -17.34
N HIS A 99 29.08 36.71 -17.69
CA HIS A 99 28.05 36.51 -18.71
C HIS A 99 28.66 36.24 -20.12
N SER A 100 29.98 36.24 -20.26
CA SER A 100 30.73 35.92 -21.46
C SER A 100 31.31 34.49 -21.48
N ALA A 101 30.91 33.60 -20.53
CA ALA A 101 31.34 32.22 -20.58
C ALA A 101 30.75 31.53 -21.81
N GLU A 102 31.60 31.12 -22.75
CA GLU A 102 31.20 30.28 -23.87
C GLU A 102 30.79 28.90 -23.33
N TYR A 103 29.49 28.63 -23.34
CA TYR A 103 28.98 27.31 -22.98
C TYR A 103 29.36 26.32 -24.08
N PRO A 104 29.81 25.10 -23.72
CA PRO A 104 29.93 24.01 -24.71
C PRO A 104 28.61 23.85 -25.48
N VAL A 105 28.70 23.58 -26.78
CA VAL A 105 27.51 23.51 -27.68
C VAL A 105 26.39 22.60 -27.16
N PHE A 106 26.73 21.58 -26.38
CA PHE A 106 25.76 20.65 -25.77
C PHE A 106 25.16 21.14 -24.44
N LEU A 107 25.75 22.20 -23.81
CA LEU A 107 25.30 22.78 -22.53
C LEU A 107 24.71 24.19 -22.69
N THR A 108 24.20 24.54 -23.87
CA THR A 108 23.48 25.83 -24.02
C THR A 108 22.25 25.82 -23.10
N PRO A 109 21.90 26.97 -22.49
CA PRO A 109 20.76 27.09 -21.56
C PRO A 109 19.48 26.45 -22.09
N HIS A 110 19.16 26.71 -23.36
CA HIS A 110 17.96 26.16 -24.00
C HIS A 110 17.98 24.62 -24.12
N ARG A 111 19.12 24.00 -24.42
CA ARG A 111 19.22 22.52 -24.49
C ARG A 111 19.11 21.86 -23.13
N VAL A 112 19.68 22.50 -22.11
CA VAL A 112 19.57 22.02 -20.72
C VAL A 112 18.12 22.12 -20.26
N GLU A 113 17.43 23.24 -20.58
CA GLU A 113 16.01 23.43 -20.32
C GLU A 113 15.14 22.35 -20.98
N LEU A 114 15.36 22.09 -22.25
CA LEU A 114 14.67 21.02 -22.96
C LEU A 114 14.93 19.64 -22.30
N ALA A 115 16.18 19.35 -21.92
CA ALA A 115 16.53 18.07 -21.31
C ALA A 115 15.78 17.83 -19.98
N TRP A 116 15.77 18.79 -19.06
CA TRP A 116 15.10 18.61 -17.78
C TRP A 116 13.57 18.63 -17.87
N THR A 117 13.02 19.12 -18.99
CA THR A 117 11.59 19.07 -19.25
C THR A 117 11.18 17.75 -19.91
N PHE A 118 11.90 17.34 -20.97
CA PHE A 118 11.51 16.16 -21.75
C PHE A 118 11.88 14.84 -21.08
N VAL A 119 13.01 14.75 -20.36
CA VAL A 119 13.43 13.50 -19.74
C VAL A 119 12.43 13.02 -18.69
N PRO A 120 12.01 13.85 -17.70
CA PRO A 120 10.96 13.45 -16.77
C PRO A 120 9.61 13.18 -17.45
N ALA A 121 9.23 13.95 -18.46
CA ALA A 121 7.98 13.72 -19.20
C ALA A 121 7.95 12.35 -19.88
N VAL A 122 9.04 11.94 -20.54
CA VAL A 122 9.17 10.60 -21.17
C VAL A 122 9.13 9.49 -20.11
N ILE A 123 9.82 9.67 -18.98
CA ILE A 123 9.80 8.71 -17.87
C ILE A 123 8.39 8.54 -17.31
N LEU A 124 7.68 9.64 -17.05
CA LEU A 124 6.29 9.60 -16.57
C LEU A 124 5.36 8.91 -17.56
N LEU A 125 5.53 9.19 -18.86
CA LEU A 125 4.76 8.54 -19.92
C LEU A 125 5.03 7.02 -19.94
N TYR A 126 6.29 6.62 -19.84
CA TYR A 126 6.66 5.20 -19.73
C TYR A 126 6.00 4.52 -18.52
N ILE A 127 6.07 5.13 -17.34
CA ILE A 127 5.44 4.59 -16.13
C ILE A 127 3.92 4.50 -16.32
N ALA A 128 3.28 5.52 -16.92
CA ALA A 128 1.85 5.52 -17.18
C ALA A 128 1.42 4.33 -18.04
N PHE A 129 2.18 3.99 -19.09
CA PHE A 129 1.88 2.82 -19.93
C PHE A 129 2.24 1.50 -19.25
N ALA A 130 3.36 1.43 -18.53
CA ALA A 130 3.81 0.21 -17.85
C ALA A 130 2.80 -0.28 -16.79
N GLN A 131 2.15 0.64 -16.07
CA GLN A 131 1.18 0.30 -15.04
C GLN A 131 -0.19 -0.17 -15.57
N VAL A 132 -0.53 0.10 -16.85
CA VAL A 132 -1.85 -0.22 -17.43
C VAL A 132 -2.18 -1.69 -17.31
N ASN A 133 -1.23 -2.57 -17.61
CA ASN A 133 -1.43 -4.01 -17.54
C ASN A 133 -1.69 -4.47 -16.11
N THR A 134 -0.89 -4.03 -15.15
CA THR A 134 -1.07 -4.38 -13.73
C THR A 134 -2.42 -3.90 -13.23
N TRP A 135 -2.80 -2.66 -13.56
CA TRP A 135 -4.10 -2.11 -13.19
C TRP A 135 -5.26 -2.87 -13.85
N ALA A 136 -5.12 -3.22 -15.14
CA ALA A 136 -6.12 -3.98 -15.87
C ALA A 136 -6.34 -5.37 -15.25
N ASN A 137 -5.26 -6.08 -14.92
CA ASN A 137 -5.32 -7.40 -14.30
C ASN A 137 -6.04 -7.34 -12.94
N ILE A 138 -5.72 -6.35 -12.11
CA ILE A 138 -6.35 -6.21 -10.78
C ILE A 138 -7.82 -5.76 -10.89
N LYS A 139 -8.17 -4.87 -11.82
CA LYS A 139 -9.51 -4.27 -11.87
C LYS A 139 -10.45 -4.90 -12.90
N TYR A 140 -9.92 -5.40 -14.04
CA TYR A 140 -10.75 -5.94 -15.12
C TYR A 140 -10.83 -7.47 -15.15
N GLU A 141 -9.77 -8.20 -14.87
CA GLU A 141 -9.84 -9.66 -14.69
C GLU A 141 -10.83 -10.03 -13.62
N SER A 142 -10.90 -9.19 -12.59
CA SER A 142 -11.90 -9.30 -11.55
C SER A 142 -13.35 -9.22 -12.06
N ARG A 143 -13.62 -8.54 -13.18
CA ARG A 143 -14.93 -8.55 -13.84
C ARG A 143 -15.22 -9.87 -14.56
N ASN A 144 -14.19 -10.65 -14.86
CA ASN A 144 -14.29 -11.96 -15.49
C ASN A 144 -14.38 -13.13 -14.49
N HIS A 145 -14.27 -12.86 -13.19
CA HIS A 145 -14.41 -13.87 -12.12
C HIS A 145 -15.82 -14.42 -11.93
N GLY A 146 -16.64 -14.26 -12.89
CA GLY A 146 -17.97 -14.85 -12.93
C GLY A 146 -18.19 -15.70 -14.19
N LYS A 147 -17.14 -16.13 -14.89
CA LYS A 147 -17.34 -17.03 -16.04
C LYS A 147 -17.64 -18.44 -15.55
N LYS A 148 -18.68 -19.03 -16.14
CA LYS A 148 -19.08 -20.42 -15.91
C LYS A 148 -17.87 -21.36 -16.12
N GLY A 149 -17.46 -22.05 -15.06
CA GLY A 149 -16.31 -22.97 -15.09
C GLY A 149 -15.03 -22.46 -14.41
N ASP A 150 -14.96 -21.20 -14.04
CA ASP A 150 -13.87 -20.72 -13.18
C ASP A 150 -14.00 -21.27 -11.75
N ASN A 151 -12.85 -21.47 -11.11
CA ASN A 151 -12.84 -21.90 -9.71
C ASN A 151 -13.73 -20.99 -8.87
N ALA A 152 -14.59 -21.60 -8.04
CA ALA A 152 -15.61 -20.89 -7.29
C ALA A 152 -15.07 -19.62 -6.62
N THR A 153 -15.51 -18.47 -7.09
CA THR A 153 -15.12 -17.18 -6.51
C THR A 153 -15.72 -17.05 -5.12
N GLN A 154 -14.90 -16.81 -4.12
CA GLN A 154 -15.37 -16.53 -2.78
C GLN A 154 -15.92 -15.10 -2.71
N GLN A 155 -17.18 -14.96 -2.28
CA GLN A 155 -17.78 -13.65 -2.07
C GLN A 155 -17.97 -13.37 -0.58
N LEU A 156 -17.64 -12.15 -0.19
CA LEU A 156 -18.02 -11.59 1.10
C LEU A 156 -18.39 -10.12 0.95
N ALA A 157 -19.27 -9.62 1.81
CA ALA A 157 -19.57 -8.21 1.88
C ALA A 157 -18.96 -7.60 3.13
N VAL A 158 -18.31 -6.43 2.97
CA VAL A 158 -17.71 -5.67 4.06
C VAL A 158 -18.42 -4.33 4.17
N SER A 159 -18.96 -4.06 5.35
CA SER A 159 -19.59 -2.78 5.67
C SER A 159 -18.79 -2.10 6.76
N ALA A 160 -18.20 -0.95 6.43
CA ALA A 160 -17.51 -0.11 7.38
C ALA A 160 -18.52 0.72 8.20
N ARG A 161 -18.20 1.01 9.45
CA ARG A 161 -18.80 2.05 10.28
C ARG A 161 -17.83 2.48 11.37
N GLN A 162 -18.07 3.59 12.01
CA GLN A 162 -17.29 4.09 13.13
C GLN A 162 -17.49 3.19 14.37
N PHE A 163 -16.54 2.36 14.82
CA PHE A 163 -15.13 2.18 14.38
C PHE A 163 -14.86 0.68 14.26
N GLU A 164 -15.54 0.01 13.32
CA GLU A 164 -15.46 -1.43 13.11
C GLU A 164 -15.67 -1.82 11.65
N TRP A 165 -15.15 -2.98 11.28
CA TRP A 165 -15.41 -3.67 10.02
C TRP A 165 -16.42 -4.78 10.25
N ARG A 166 -17.55 -4.76 9.54
CA ARG A 166 -18.54 -5.85 9.57
C ARG A 166 -18.44 -6.67 8.30
N MET A 167 -18.07 -7.94 8.47
CA MET A 167 -18.01 -8.92 7.42
C MET A 167 -19.29 -9.73 7.39
N ARG A 168 -19.84 -9.97 6.20
CA ARG A 168 -21.04 -10.76 5.95
C ARG A 168 -20.72 -11.86 4.96
N TYR A 169 -21.11 -13.08 5.30
CA TYR A 169 -20.93 -14.29 4.54
C TYR A 169 -22.28 -14.94 4.25
N PRO A 170 -22.42 -15.75 3.15
CA PRO A 170 -23.59 -16.61 2.99
C PRO A 170 -23.60 -17.65 4.09
N ASN A 171 -24.76 -18.22 4.39
CA ASN A 171 -24.82 -19.40 5.25
C ASN A 171 -24.17 -20.63 4.57
N VAL A 172 -23.87 -21.68 5.34
CA VAL A 172 -23.20 -22.89 4.85
C VAL A 172 -23.95 -23.51 3.67
N LYS A 173 -25.27 -23.66 3.73
CA LYS A 173 -26.08 -24.28 2.66
C LYS A 173 -25.98 -23.52 1.34
N ARG A 174 -26.04 -22.18 1.42
CA ARG A 174 -25.94 -21.30 0.26
C ARG A 174 -24.54 -21.33 -0.33
N PHE A 175 -23.54 -21.32 0.54
CA PHE A 175 -22.14 -21.43 0.16
C PHE A 175 -21.85 -22.75 -0.56
N GLU A 176 -22.29 -23.89 -0.03
CA GLU A 176 -22.13 -25.21 -0.66
C GLU A 176 -22.88 -25.29 -1.99
N LYS A 177 -24.10 -24.72 -2.11
CA LYS A 177 -24.81 -24.60 -3.38
C LYS A 177 -23.98 -23.84 -4.42
N TRP A 178 -23.39 -22.70 -4.06
CA TRP A 178 -22.56 -21.91 -4.98
C TRP A 178 -21.32 -22.68 -5.44
N LEU A 179 -20.68 -23.41 -4.53
CA LEU A 179 -19.55 -24.27 -4.87
C LEU A 179 -19.91 -25.41 -5.83
N ALA A 180 -21.11 -25.98 -5.68
CA ALA A 180 -21.58 -27.07 -6.53
C ALA A 180 -22.00 -26.58 -7.92
N THR A 181 -22.70 -25.47 -8.00
CA THR A 181 -23.24 -24.94 -9.26
C THR A 181 -22.20 -24.22 -10.09
N LYS A 182 -21.26 -23.52 -9.44
CA LYS A 182 -20.23 -22.65 -10.07
C LYS A 182 -20.86 -21.74 -11.13
N ASP A 183 -22.09 -21.30 -10.90
CA ASP A 183 -22.83 -20.47 -11.84
C ASP A 183 -22.89 -19.02 -11.32
N PRO A 184 -22.12 -18.10 -11.91
CA PRO A 184 -22.14 -16.70 -11.51
C PRO A 184 -23.44 -15.99 -11.91
N SER A 185 -24.26 -16.58 -12.77
CA SER A 185 -25.58 -16.06 -13.16
C SER A 185 -26.68 -16.45 -12.18
N ASP A 186 -26.41 -17.31 -11.18
CA ASP A 186 -27.34 -17.58 -10.08
C ASP A 186 -27.78 -16.25 -9.45
N PRO A 187 -29.08 -15.92 -9.44
CA PRO A 187 -29.53 -14.61 -8.93
C PRO A 187 -29.13 -14.33 -7.48
N ASP A 188 -29.05 -15.35 -6.65
CA ASP A 188 -28.62 -15.25 -5.25
C ASP A 188 -27.13 -14.93 -5.17
N PHE A 189 -26.28 -15.60 -5.97
CA PHE A 189 -24.86 -15.29 -6.08
C PHE A 189 -24.62 -13.88 -6.63
N ALA A 190 -25.28 -13.50 -7.71
CA ALA A 190 -25.11 -12.19 -8.36
C ALA A 190 -25.60 -11.02 -7.50
N SER A 191 -26.62 -11.24 -6.65
CA SER A 191 -27.19 -10.20 -5.78
C SER A 191 -26.56 -10.14 -4.38
N PHE A 192 -25.71 -11.10 -4.01
CA PHE A 192 -25.21 -11.24 -2.65
C PHE A 192 -24.64 -9.93 -2.08
N GLY A 193 -23.81 -9.22 -2.82
CA GLY A 193 -23.23 -7.96 -2.35
C GLY A 193 -24.26 -6.89 -2.01
N LYS A 194 -25.41 -6.89 -2.71
CA LYS A 194 -26.46 -5.86 -2.62
C LYS A 194 -27.55 -6.19 -1.62
N VAL A 195 -27.94 -7.46 -1.54
CA VAL A 195 -29.13 -7.90 -0.80
C VAL A 195 -28.72 -8.81 0.36
N PRO A 196 -28.73 -8.29 1.61
CA PRO A 196 -28.51 -9.13 2.78
C PRO A 196 -29.71 -10.08 2.99
N GLN A 197 -29.43 -11.30 3.40
CA GLN A 197 -30.45 -12.29 3.78
C GLN A 197 -30.48 -12.45 5.29
N ALA A 198 -31.62 -12.88 5.81
CA ALA A 198 -31.81 -13.03 7.25
C ALA A 198 -30.92 -14.12 7.90
N ASP A 199 -30.47 -15.08 7.09
CA ASP A 199 -29.65 -16.21 7.47
C ASP A 199 -28.16 -16.02 7.14
N ASP A 200 -27.74 -14.80 6.71
CA ASP A 200 -26.33 -14.47 6.52
C ASP A 200 -25.55 -14.50 7.82
N VAL A 201 -24.29 -14.93 7.75
CA VAL A 201 -23.37 -14.97 8.86
C VAL A 201 -22.63 -13.66 8.98
N TYR A 202 -22.64 -13.05 10.18
CA TYR A 202 -21.98 -11.78 10.46
C TYR A 202 -20.84 -11.95 11.46
N VAL A 203 -19.69 -11.38 11.10
CA VAL A 203 -18.49 -11.35 11.94
C VAL A 203 -17.94 -9.93 11.99
N VAL A 204 -17.35 -9.54 13.10
CA VAL A 204 -16.83 -8.17 13.32
C VAL A 204 -15.32 -8.20 13.43
N ASN A 205 -14.65 -7.37 12.62
CA ASN A 205 -13.20 -7.20 12.59
C ASN A 205 -12.38 -8.46 12.25
N GLU A 206 -13.03 -9.51 11.73
CA GLU A 206 -12.40 -10.75 11.31
C GLU A 206 -12.84 -11.09 9.88
N MET A 207 -11.89 -11.02 8.93
CA MET A 207 -12.12 -11.40 7.54
C MET A 207 -11.55 -12.80 7.33
N HIS A 208 -12.40 -13.77 7.01
CA HIS A 208 -12.02 -15.14 6.74
C HIS A 208 -12.11 -15.45 5.25
N VAL A 209 -11.02 -16.00 4.70
CA VAL A 209 -10.87 -16.40 3.30
C VAL A 209 -10.00 -17.65 3.25
N TRP A 210 -9.90 -18.34 2.10
CA TRP A 210 -8.92 -19.43 1.96
C TRP A 210 -7.94 -19.15 0.83
N LYS A 211 -6.77 -19.77 0.88
CA LYS A 211 -5.68 -19.53 -0.06
C LYS A 211 -5.97 -20.07 -1.46
N GLU A 212 -5.30 -19.49 -2.47
CA GLU A 212 -5.36 -19.90 -3.88
C GLU A 212 -6.76 -19.80 -4.50
N GLN A 213 -7.61 -18.98 -3.90
CA GLN A 213 -8.96 -18.73 -4.39
C GLN A 213 -9.20 -17.23 -4.56
N ASN A 214 -9.79 -16.86 -5.70
CA ASN A 214 -10.20 -15.49 -5.94
C ASN A 214 -11.27 -15.05 -4.92
N VAL A 215 -11.05 -13.88 -4.34
CA VAL A 215 -11.96 -13.26 -3.37
C VAL A 215 -12.55 -11.99 -3.96
N VAL A 216 -13.87 -11.86 -3.88
CA VAL A 216 -14.59 -10.62 -4.19
C VAL A 216 -15.15 -10.05 -2.90
N VAL A 217 -14.67 -8.88 -2.52
CA VAL A 217 -15.19 -8.12 -1.38
C VAL A 217 -16.13 -7.04 -1.91
N HIS A 218 -17.40 -7.11 -1.52
CA HIS A 218 -18.37 -6.06 -1.76
C HIS A 218 -18.28 -5.01 -0.66
N LEU A 219 -17.50 -3.96 -0.91
CA LEU A 219 -17.19 -2.92 0.07
C LEU A 219 -18.23 -1.81 0.07
N SER A 220 -18.70 -1.44 1.25
CA SER A 220 -19.62 -0.34 1.50
C SER A 220 -19.33 0.33 2.85
N THR A 221 -19.93 1.49 3.11
CA THR A 221 -19.95 2.12 4.43
C THR A 221 -21.36 2.58 4.80
N ARG A 222 -21.63 2.67 6.09
CA ARG A 222 -22.93 3.10 6.64
C ARG A 222 -22.95 4.54 7.13
N ASP A 223 -21.80 5.16 7.31
CA ASP A 223 -21.68 6.49 7.90
C ASP A 223 -20.72 7.40 7.09
N VAL A 224 -19.48 7.51 7.49
CA VAL A 224 -18.48 8.36 6.86
C VAL A 224 -17.59 7.55 5.89
N ILE A 225 -16.67 8.22 5.22
CA ILE A 225 -15.65 7.57 4.39
C ILE A 225 -14.70 6.79 5.31
N HIS A 226 -14.39 5.56 4.90
CA HIS A 226 -13.34 4.71 5.46
C HIS A 226 -12.48 4.19 4.32
N SER A 227 -11.32 3.61 4.60
CA SER A 227 -10.50 2.94 3.58
C SER A 227 -10.12 1.54 4.05
N LEU A 228 -10.61 0.52 3.33
CA LEU A 228 -10.21 -0.86 3.54
C LEU A 228 -8.78 -1.00 3.06
N ASN A 229 -7.87 -1.24 3.99
CA ASN A 229 -6.46 -1.42 3.68
C ASN A 229 -6.01 -2.81 4.12
N LEU A 230 -5.44 -3.57 3.18
CA LEU A 230 -4.90 -4.91 3.40
C LEU A 230 -3.42 -4.89 2.97
N PRO A 231 -2.50 -4.40 3.83
CA PRO A 231 -1.10 -4.14 3.45
C PRO A 231 -0.39 -5.37 2.89
N ASN A 232 -0.57 -6.53 3.52
CA ASN A 232 0.02 -7.79 3.06
C ASN A 232 -0.52 -8.27 1.70
N PHE A 233 -1.71 -7.84 1.31
CA PHE A 233 -2.31 -8.19 0.00
C PHE A 233 -2.10 -7.12 -1.06
N ARG A 234 -1.50 -5.98 -0.74
CA ARG A 234 -1.34 -4.79 -1.61
C ARG A 234 -2.69 -4.26 -2.12
N VAL A 235 -3.71 -4.35 -1.26
CA VAL A 235 -5.05 -3.88 -1.55
C VAL A 235 -5.38 -2.68 -0.69
N LYS A 236 -5.83 -1.59 -1.32
CA LYS A 236 -6.38 -0.41 -0.65
C LYS A 236 -7.55 0.13 -1.46
N GLN A 237 -8.71 0.31 -0.81
CA GLN A 237 -9.90 0.83 -1.45
C GLN A 237 -10.76 1.60 -0.46
N ASP A 238 -11.12 2.83 -0.84
CA ASP A 238 -12.03 3.66 -0.04
C ASP A 238 -13.45 3.12 -0.09
N ALA A 239 -14.09 3.09 1.07
CA ALA A 239 -15.50 2.79 1.24
C ALA A 239 -16.27 4.11 1.26
N LEU A 240 -17.01 4.40 0.19
CA LEU A 240 -17.71 5.66 0.01
C LEU A 240 -19.20 5.50 0.35
N PRO A 241 -19.82 6.47 1.09
CA PRO A 241 -21.23 6.46 1.38
C PRO A 241 -22.08 6.35 0.10
N GLY A 242 -23.08 5.47 0.12
CA GLY A 242 -23.98 5.23 -1.01
C GLY A 242 -23.37 4.47 -2.19
N LYS A 243 -22.14 3.97 -2.07
CA LYS A 243 -21.49 3.16 -3.09
C LYS A 243 -21.26 1.72 -2.61
N LEU A 244 -21.38 0.77 -3.55
CA LEU A 244 -20.95 -0.61 -3.38
C LEU A 244 -19.80 -0.84 -4.35
N ILE A 245 -18.60 -1.04 -3.81
CA ILE A 245 -17.35 -1.09 -4.59
C ILE A 245 -16.80 -2.51 -4.51
N PRO A 246 -16.64 -3.22 -5.64
CA PRO A 246 -16.00 -4.53 -5.64
C PRO A 246 -14.48 -4.39 -5.48
N VAL A 247 -13.91 -5.20 -4.61
CA VAL A 247 -12.47 -5.30 -4.36
C VAL A 247 -12.05 -6.75 -4.53
N PHE A 248 -10.90 -6.96 -5.17
CA PHE A 248 -10.47 -8.29 -5.60
C PHE A 248 -9.06 -8.59 -5.12
N PHE A 249 -8.83 -9.81 -4.68
CA PHE A 249 -7.49 -10.34 -4.41
C PHE A 249 -7.52 -11.86 -4.33
N THR A 250 -6.36 -12.48 -4.48
CA THR A 250 -6.19 -13.93 -4.33
C THR A 250 -5.11 -14.18 -3.28
N PRO A 251 -5.46 -14.69 -2.09
CA PRO A 251 -4.50 -15.03 -1.06
C PRO A 251 -3.59 -16.17 -1.50
N THR A 252 -2.28 -16.06 -1.23
CA THR A 252 -1.30 -17.09 -1.58
C THR A 252 -0.73 -17.82 -0.37
N LYS A 253 -0.88 -17.26 0.84
CA LYS A 253 -0.29 -17.80 2.07
C LYS A 253 -1.33 -17.87 3.19
N ALA A 254 -1.53 -19.05 3.74
CA ALA A 254 -2.41 -19.26 4.89
C ALA A 254 -1.71 -18.82 6.19
N ASN A 255 -2.50 -18.28 7.14
CA ASN A 255 -2.00 -17.72 8.38
C ASN A 255 -2.83 -18.10 9.61
N CYS A 256 -3.83 -18.95 9.46
CA CYS A 256 -4.68 -19.32 10.60
C CYS A 256 -4.85 -20.83 10.75
N LYS A 257 -5.13 -21.26 11.98
CA LYS A 257 -5.36 -22.65 12.36
C LYS A 257 -6.36 -22.73 13.50
N TRP A 258 -7.17 -23.80 13.50
CA TRP A 258 -7.98 -24.16 14.66
C TRP A 258 -7.09 -24.59 15.84
N ILE A 259 -7.27 -23.96 16.98
CA ILE A 259 -6.57 -24.32 18.22
C ILE A 259 -7.57 -24.95 19.19
N GLU A 260 -7.43 -26.25 19.42
CA GLU A 260 -8.37 -27.04 20.22
C GLU A 260 -8.49 -26.57 21.67
N GLU A 261 -7.37 -26.18 22.26
CA GLU A 261 -7.30 -25.67 23.65
C GLU A 261 -8.08 -24.34 23.81
N LYS A 262 -8.06 -23.49 22.77
CA LYS A 262 -8.73 -22.19 22.74
C LYS A 262 -10.13 -22.26 22.13
N LYS A 263 -10.51 -23.39 21.52
CA LYS A 263 -11.78 -23.63 20.77
C LYS A 263 -12.11 -22.49 19.78
N ARG A 264 -11.08 -22.05 19.05
CA ARG A 264 -11.21 -21.01 18.02
C ARG A 264 -10.11 -21.09 16.97
N TRP A 265 -10.35 -20.50 15.79
CA TRP A 265 -9.28 -20.20 14.85
C TRP A 265 -8.44 -19.05 15.38
N MET A 266 -7.12 -19.16 15.21
CA MET A 266 -6.17 -18.09 15.52
C MET A 266 -5.38 -17.74 14.28
N ASP A 267 -5.22 -16.44 14.04
CA ASP A 267 -4.28 -15.86 13.08
C ASP A 267 -2.84 -15.85 13.63
N GLY A 268 -1.88 -15.51 12.78
CA GLY A 268 -0.48 -15.50 13.19
C GLY A 268 0.11 -16.90 13.42
N VAL A 269 -0.56 -17.96 12.96
CA VAL A 269 -0.15 -19.34 13.14
C VAL A 269 0.12 -20.00 11.80
N ASP A 270 1.31 -20.57 11.62
CA ASP A 270 1.61 -21.42 10.46
C ASP A 270 0.76 -22.70 10.51
N PRO A 271 -0.14 -22.93 9.54
CA PRO A 271 -1.02 -24.10 9.56
C PRO A 271 -0.28 -25.43 9.52
N LYS A 272 0.93 -25.48 8.96
CA LYS A 272 1.74 -26.68 8.82
C LYS A 272 2.47 -27.03 10.13
N THR A 273 3.18 -26.06 10.68
CA THR A 273 4.03 -26.29 11.86
C THR A 273 3.30 -26.02 13.17
N GLY A 274 2.22 -25.23 13.15
CA GLY A 274 1.49 -24.80 14.35
C GLY A 274 2.24 -23.75 15.18
N LYS A 275 3.33 -23.18 14.65
CA LYS A 275 4.10 -22.13 15.35
C LYS A 275 3.48 -20.77 15.11
N GLU A 276 3.47 -19.95 16.15
CA GLU A 276 3.07 -18.54 16.06
C GLU A 276 4.20 -17.72 15.46
N HIS A 277 3.87 -16.84 14.49
CA HIS A 277 4.78 -15.90 13.85
C HIS A 277 4.10 -14.55 13.70
N HIS A 278 4.75 -13.49 14.13
CA HIS A 278 4.24 -12.11 13.99
C HIS A 278 3.99 -11.73 12.52
N ASP A 279 4.85 -12.19 11.60
CA ASP A 279 4.74 -11.88 10.16
C ASP A 279 3.51 -12.54 9.50
N LEU A 280 2.85 -13.46 10.18
CA LEU A 280 1.60 -14.08 9.74
C LEU A 280 0.36 -13.37 10.28
N ILE A 281 0.51 -12.23 10.93
CA ILE A 281 -0.59 -11.38 11.35
C ILE A 281 -0.90 -10.41 10.22
N TYR A 282 -2.10 -10.55 9.61
CA TYR A 282 -2.53 -9.70 8.51
C TYR A 282 -3.60 -8.72 8.97
N ASP A 283 -3.21 -7.48 9.15
CA ASP A 283 -4.08 -6.41 9.65
C ASP A 283 -5.02 -5.85 8.58
N ILE A 284 -6.16 -5.32 9.03
CA ILE A 284 -7.10 -4.50 8.26
C ILE A 284 -7.22 -3.14 8.95
N PRO A 285 -6.20 -2.28 8.91
CA PRO A 285 -6.32 -0.93 9.45
C PRO A 285 -7.19 -0.07 8.55
N CYS A 286 -7.98 0.82 9.14
CA CYS A 286 -8.62 1.89 8.39
C CYS A 286 -7.55 2.89 7.92
N ALA A 287 -7.52 3.22 6.61
CA ALA A 287 -6.53 4.11 6.02
C ALA A 287 -7.12 5.46 5.56
N GLU A 288 -8.33 5.82 6.04
CA GLU A 288 -8.97 7.11 5.83
C GLU A 288 -9.49 7.64 7.16
N LEU A 289 -9.17 8.91 7.50
CA LEU A 289 -9.56 9.50 8.78
C LEU A 289 -11.09 9.53 8.92
N CYS A 290 -11.62 8.69 9.80
CA CYS A 290 -13.06 8.47 9.97
C CYS A 290 -13.63 8.97 11.32
N GLY A 291 -12.85 9.69 12.12
CA GLY A 291 -13.26 10.24 13.40
C GLY A 291 -12.30 9.89 14.56
N TRP A 292 -12.69 10.19 15.78
CA TRP A 292 -11.83 10.09 16.97
C TRP A 292 -11.33 8.66 17.26
N GLY A 293 -12.08 7.63 16.88
CA GLY A 293 -11.69 6.23 17.05
C GLY A 293 -10.98 5.61 15.86
N HIS A 294 -10.58 6.40 14.87
CA HIS A 294 -9.90 5.94 13.66
C HIS A 294 -8.68 5.06 13.94
N TYR A 295 -7.84 5.44 14.89
CA TYR A 295 -6.60 4.73 15.26
C TYR A 295 -6.82 3.30 15.76
N ARG A 296 -8.01 3.00 16.29
CA ARG A 296 -8.37 1.68 16.83
C ARG A 296 -9.24 0.85 15.89
N MET A 297 -9.63 1.39 14.72
CA MET A 297 -10.40 0.67 13.72
C MET A 297 -9.49 -0.28 12.94
N ILE A 298 -9.20 -1.43 13.58
CA ILE A 298 -8.33 -2.48 13.05
C ILE A 298 -9.08 -3.80 13.09
N GLY A 299 -9.05 -4.53 11.97
CA GLY A 299 -9.49 -5.92 11.84
C GLY A 299 -8.31 -6.83 11.53
N ARG A 300 -8.61 -8.12 11.31
CA ARG A 300 -7.65 -9.19 10.98
C ARG A 300 -8.12 -9.99 9.79
N VAL A 301 -7.18 -10.45 8.94
CA VAL A 301 -7.45 -11.42 7.89
C VAL A 301 -6.99 -12.81 8.32
N TYR A 302 -7.91 -13.74 8.27
CA TYR A 302 -7.70 -15.17 8.51
C TYR A 302 -7.72 -15.90 7.18
N VAL A 303 -6.56 -16.33 6.71
CA VAL A 303 -6.45 -17.12 5.48
C VAL A 303 -6.37 -18.60 5.84
N HIS A 304 -7.45 -19.31 5.58
CA HIS A 304 -7.53 -20.74 5.79
C HIS A 304 -6.66 -21.52 4.82
N LYS A 305 -6.16 -22.67 5.23
CA LYS A 305 -5.29 -23.53 4.41
C LYS A 305 -6.00 -24.07 3.15
N ASP A 306 -7.31 -24.31 3.24
CA ASP A 306 -8.13 -24.88 2.17
C ASP A 306 -9.62 -24.52 2.36
N GLN A 307 -10.43 -24.85 1.36
CA GLN A 307 -11.87 -24.65 1.36
C GLN A 307 -12.58 -25.38 2.52
N LYS A 308 -12.13 -26.59 2.87
CA LYS A 308 -12.73 -27.38 3.94
C LYS A 308 -12.57 -26.70 5.29
N ASP A 309 -11.36 -26.23 5.61
CA ASP A 309 -11.07 -25.50 6.86
C ASP A 309 -11.91 -24.22 6.96
N PHE A 310 -12.09 -23.51 5.82
CA PHE A 310 -12.99 -22.35 5.73
C PHE A 310 -14.46 -22.74 5.98
N THR A 311 -14.94 -23.84 5.38
CA THR A 311 -16.33 -24.30 5.57
C THR A 311 -16.58 -24.73 7.01
N ASP A 312 -15.62 -25.40 7.63
CA ASP A 312 -15.67 -25.78 9.05
C ASP A 312 -15.78 -24.51 9.94
N TRP A 313 -14.99 -23.47 9.63
CA TRP A 313 -15.12 -22.18 10.29
C TRP A 313 -16.48 -21.52 10.04
N LEU A 314 -16.98 -21.53 8.81
CA LEU A 314 -18.27 -20.92 8.47
C LEU A 314 -19.41 -21.57 9.24
N GLY A 315 -19.40 -22.90 9.35
CA GLY A 315 -20.35 -23.65 10.16
C GLY A 315 -20.31 -23.33 11.66
N PHE A 316 -19.09 -23.09 12.18
CA PHE A 316 -18.90 -22.62 13.54
C PHE A 316 -19.47 -21.20 13.71
N ALA A 317 -19.13 -20.27 12.84
CA ALA A 317 -19.60 -18.88 12.89
C ALA A 317 -21.12 -18.77 12.74
N GLU A 318 -21.74 -19.62 11.89
CA GLU A 318 -23.21 -19.69 11.72
C GLU A 318 -23.91 -20.08 13.03
N LYS A 319 -23.38 -21.05 13.77
CA LYS A 319 -23.94 -21.45 15.09
C LYS A 319 -23.90 -20.29 16.09
N TYR A 320 -22.78 -19.56 16.14
CA TYR A 320 -22.65 -18.40 17.02
C TYR A 320 -23.58 -17.25 16.63
N THR A 321 -23.78 -16.99 15.34
CA THR A 321 -24.71 -15.97 14.87
C THR A 321 -26.15 -16.34 15.22
N ARG A 322 -26.56 -17.58 15.05
CA ARG A 322 -27.90 -18.06 15.40
C ARG A 322 -28.18 -18.00 16.90
N GLN A 323 -27.21 -18.31 17.73
CA GLN A 323 -27.36 -18.20 19.18
C GLN A 323 -27.60 -16.75 19.65
N ARG A 324 -26.97 -15.77 19.00
CA ARG A 324 -27.18 -14.34 19.29
C ARG A 324 -28.49 -13.78 18.74
N THR A 325 -29.04 -14.33 17.67
CA THR A 325 -30.29 -13.88 17.02
C THR A 325 -31.50 -14.68 17.46
N GLY A 326 -31.33 -15.90 17.94
CA GLY A 326 -32.41 -16.81 18.39
C GLY A 326 -33.02 -16.46 19.73
N ASP A 327 -32.46 -15.50 20.45
CA ASP A 327 -32.97 -14.95 21.71
C ASP A 327 -33.82 -13.69 21.49
N ARG A 328 -34.46 -13.52 20.30
CA ARG A 328 -35.40 -12.45 20.01
C ARG A 328 -36.70 -12.99 19.41
#